data_090c2184518aa03bf32bbd88578a2e17
#
_entry.id   090c2184518aa03bf32bbd88578a2e17
#
_cell.length_a   1.000
_cell.length_b   1.000
_cell.length_c   1.000
_cell.angle_alpha   90.00
_cell.angle_beta   90.00
_cell.angle_gamma   90.00
#
_symmetry.space_group_name_H-M   'P 1'
#
loop_
_entity.id
_entity.type
_entity.pdbx_description
1 polymer ?
#
loop_
_entity_poly.entity_id
_entity_poly.type
_entity_poly.pdbx_seq_one_letter_code
_entity_poly.pdbx_strand_id
1 'polypeptide(L)'
;QIGRIKSIQLGRYELEGPLVNFPDEYSYRDTLKTSGSVFRNGTIGGEVLSRFHVIFDFPREVVYLRKNSAYKKEFFYNMSGITLKAKGSRLRNFEITNVRQGSPAALADIKTGDELLTINGAKTSELTMDQVIAFLNQKPGKKIHLEVSRQGERLKKLITLENVL
;
A
#
# COMPACT_ATOMS: atom_id res chain seq x y z
N GLN A 1 -1.98 -6.44 11.49
CA GLN A 1 -1.84 -5.04 11.96
C GLN A 1 -0.71 -4.35 11.21
N ILE A 2 -0.90 -3.05 10.91
CA ILE A 2 0.17 -2.22 10.35
C ILE A 2 0.68 -1.31 11.46
N GLY A 3 1.99 -1.18 11.59
CA GLY A 3 2.65 -0.29 12.53
C GLY A 3 3.85 0.42 11.90
N ARG A 4 4.35 1.44 12.56
CA ARG A 4 5.57 2.14 12.19
C ARG A 4 6.66 1.81 13.21
N ILE A 5 7.82 1.37 12.74
CA ILE A 5 9.00 1.18 13.60
C ILE A 5 9.94 2.37 13.47
N LYS A 6 10.80 2.57 14.46
CA LYS A 6 11.72 3.70 14.50
C LYS A 6 12.66 3.70 13.28
N SER A 7 13.34 2.61 13.05
CA SER A 7 14.23 2.45 11.90
C SER A 7 14.48 0.99 11.55
N ILE A 8 15.00 0.77 10.34
CA ILE A 8 15.57 -0.51 9.91
C ILE A 8 16.97 -0.26 9.34
N GLN A 9 17.92 -1.09 9.74
CA GLN A 9 19.29 -1.03 9.24
C GLN A 9 19.55 -2.16 8.23
N LEU A 10 20.05 -1.76 7.05
CA LEU A 10 20.47 -2.67 5.98
C LEU A 10 21.96 -2.42 5.67
N GLY A 11 22.83 -3.24 6.23
CA GLY A 11 24.29 -3.01 6.20
C GLY A 11 24.62 -1.65 6.83
N ARG A 12 25.19 -0.73 6.03
CA ARG A 12 25.55 0.63 6.48
C ARG A 12 24.42 1.66 6.31
N TYR A 13 23.27 1.25 5.80
CA TYR A 13 22.16 2.15 5.51
C TYR A 13 21.08 2.03 6.58
N GLU A 14 20.62 3.17 7.10
CA GLU A 14 19.51 3.26 8.01
C GLU A 14 18.34 3.97 7.33
N LEU A 15 17.15 3.40 7.42
CA LEU A 15 15.89 3.96 6.95
C LEU A 15 15.01 4.22 8.16
N GLU A 16 14.57 5.46 8.34
CA GLU A 16 13.74 5.88 9.46
C GLU A 16 12.25 5.71 9.16
N GLY A 17 11.50 5.28 10.16
CA GLY A 17 10.04 5.21 10.13
C GLY A 17 9.42 4.26 9.12
N PRO A 18 10.04 3.10 8.77
CA PRO A 18 9.40 2.18 7.84
C PRO A 18 8.13 1.59 8.41
N LEU A 19 7.23 1.26 7.51
CA LEU A 19 5.98 0.59 7.85
C LEU A 19 6.20 -0.92 7.89
N VAL A 20 5.64 -1.54 8.91
CA VAL A 20 5.72 -2.99 9.11
C VAL A 20 4.31 -3.55 9.21
N ASN A 21 4.07 -4.62 8.49
CA ASN A 21 2.85 -5.40 8.64
C ASN A 21 3.13 -6.56 9.60
N PHE A 22 2.36 -6.64 10.67
CA PHE A 22 2.34 -7.76 11.61
C PHE A 22 1.16 -8.65 11.22
N PRO A 23 1.40 -9.74 10.46
CA PRO A 23 0.33 -10.68 10.15
C PRO A 23 -0.20 -11.32 11.45
N ASP A 24 -1.44 -11.76 11.42
CA ASP A 24 -1.98 -12.57 12.51
C ASP A 24 -1.32 -13.96 12.52
N GLU A 25 -1.46 -14.67 13.64
CA GLU A 25 -0.78 -15.93 13.89
C GLU A 25 -1.13 -17.03 12.86
N TYR A 26 -2.34 -16.98 12.30
CA TYR A 26 -2.80 -17.92 11.28
C TYR A 26 -2.19 -17.64 9.91
N SER A 27 -2.16 -16.38 9.48
CA SER A 27 -1.54 -15.97 8.21
C SER A 27 -0.03 -16.18 8.21
N TYR A 28 0.63 -16.08 9.38
CA TYR A 28 2.06 -16.25 9.51
C TYR A 28 2.48 -17.72 9.33
N ARG A 29 1.72 -18.66 9.87
CA ARG A 29 2.03 -20.11 9.82
C ARG A 29 1.96 -20.68 8.41
N ASP A 30 1.03 -20.21 7.58
CA ASP A 30 0.84 -20.73 6.21
C ASP A 30 1.86 -20.13 5.22
N THR A 31 2.23 -18.86 5.41
CA THR A 31 3.16 -18.17 4.49
C THR A 31 4.62 -18.60 4.71
N LEU A 32 4.98 -19.09 5.90
CA LEU A 32 6.34 -19.48 6.25
C LEU A 32 6.58 -21.00 6.28
N LYS A 33 5.56 -21.80 6.12
CA LYS A 33 5.69 -23.26 5.92
C LYS A 33 6.12 -23.59 4.50
N THR A 34 7.28 -23.12 4.08
CA THR A 34 7.95 -23.72 2.94
C THR A 34 8.67 -24.97 3.43
N SER A 35 8.44 -26.08 2.75
CA SER A 35 9.09 -27.37 2.97
C SER A 35 10.61 -27.21 3.01
N GLY A 36 11.19 -27.20 4.19
CA GLY A 36 12.63 -27.10 4.38
C GLY A 36 12.99 -26.26 5.60
N SER A 37 14.07 -26.61 6.25
CA SER A 37 14.58 -26.12 7.54
C SER A 37 15.06 -24.64 7.55
N VAL A 38 14.55 -23.77 6.66
CA VAL A 38 14.94 -22.36 6.64
C VAL A 38 14.01 -21.56 7.52
N PHE A 39 14.50 -21.15 8.68
CA PHE A 39 13.80 -20.24 9.57
C PHE A 39 13.82 -18.82 8.99
N ARG A 40 12.65 -18.24 8.74
CA ARG A 40 12.51 -16.86 8.24
C ARG A 40 11.98 -15.96 9.34
N ASN A 41 12.69 -14.87 9.63
CA ASN A 41 12.32 -13.89 10.64
C ASN A 41 11.39 -12.80 10.10
N GLY A 42 11.21 -12.73 8.78
CA GLY A 42 10.37 -11.73 8.13
C GLY A 42 10.67 -11.58 6.64
N THR A 43 10.06 -10.59 6.04
CA THR A 43 10.22 -10.25 4.60
C THR A 43 10.46 -8.77 4.45
N ILE A 44 11.46 -8.38 3.66
CA ILE A 44 11.69 -6.99 3.26
C ILE A 44 10.92 -6.75 1.98
N GLY A 45 9.95 -5.83 2.03
CA GLY A 45 9.08 -5.50 0.90
C GLY A 45 9.72 -4.54 -0.10
N GLY A 46 9.08 -4.42 -1.26
CA GLY A 46 9.49 -3.52 -2.35
C GLY A 46 9.56 -2.04 -1.94
N GLU A 47 8.78 -1.60 -0.99
CA GLU A 47 8.81 -0.22 -0.47
C GLU A 47 10.20 0.16 0.11
N VAL A 48 10.84 -0.76 0.80
CA VAL A 48 12.21 -0.60 1.33
C VAL A 48 13.23 -0.70 0.19
N LEU A 49 13.13 -1.73 -0.66
CA LEU A 49 14.08 -1.99 -1.74
C LEU A 49 14.04 -0.92 -2.83
N SER A 50 12.87 -0.31 -3.10
CA SER A 50 12.72 0.76 -4.10
C SER A 50 13.53 2.02 -3.80
N ARG A 51 14.09 2.16 -2.59
CA ARG A 51 14.97 3.26 -2.16
C ARG A 51 16.43 3.07 -2.57
N PHE A 52 16.71 1.95 -3.24
CA PHE A 52 18.04 1.56 -3.68
C PHE A 52 18.05 1.14 -5.14
N HIS A 53 19.18 1.24 -5.77
CA HIS A 53 19.57 0.37 -6.88
C HIS A 53 20.01 -0.95 -6.26
N VAL A 54 19.35 -2.04 -6.60
CA VAL A 54 19.57 -3.35 -5.99
C VAL A 54 20.14 -4.30 -7.03
N ILE A 55 21.23 -4.99 -6.69
CA ILE A 55 21.80 -6.07 -7.49
C ILE A 55 21.84 -7.33 -6.62
N PHE A 56 21.21 -8.39 -7.08
CA PHE A 56 21.27 -9.71 -6.44
C PHE A 56 22.33 -10.55 -7.15
N ASP A 57 23.40 -10.88 -6.45
CA ASP A 57 24.44 -11.81 -6.90
C ASP A 57 24.18 -13.18 -6.27
N PHE A 58 23.34 -13.96 -6.92
CA PHE A 58 22.94 -15.28 -6.41
C PHE A 58 24.13 -16.27 -6.26
N PRO A 59 25.10 -16.32 -7.21
CA PRO A 59 26.24 -17.21 -7.06
C PRO A 59 27.11 -16.92 -5.83
N ARG A 60 27.18 -15.63 -5.42
CA ARG A 60 27.96 -15.21 -4.24
C ARG A 60 27.14 -15.00 -2.99
N GLU A 61 25.82 -15.20 -3.08
CA GLU A 61 24.86 -14.96 -1.98
C GLU A 61 24.95 -13.54 -1.40
N VAL A 62 25.20 -12.54 -2.26
CA VAL A 62 25.38 -11.13 -1.86
C VAL A 62 24.34 -10.24 -2.51
N VAL A 63 23.88 -9.25 -1.76
CA VAL A 63 23.03 -8.17 -2.25
C VAL A 63 23.80 -6.85 -2.18
N TYR A 64 23.96 -6.21 -3.33
CA TYR A 64 24.55 -4.87 -3.41
C TYR A 64 23.45 -3.82 -3.40
N LEU A 65 23.61 -2.84 -2.52
CA LEU A 65 22.67 -1.74 -2.37
C LEU A 65 23.39 -0.40 -2.61
N ARG A 66 22.79 0.46 -3.44
CA ARG A 66 23.22 1.84 -3.64
C ARG A 66 22.01 2.77 -3.54
N LYS A 67 22.08 3.80 -2.69
CA LYS A 67 21.01 4.79 -2.54
C LYS A 67 20.59 5.37 -3.90
N ASN A 68 19.29 5.55 -4.10
CA ASN A 68 18.74 6.29 -5.22
C ASN A 68 18.03 7.57 -4.75
N SER A 69 17.37 8.30 -5.64
CA SER A 69 16.64 9.55 -5.33
C SER A 69 15.48 9.35 -4.34
N ALA A 70 14.97 8.14 -4.17
CA ALA A 70 13.90 7.83 -3.24
C ALA A 70 14.37 7.49 -1.82
N TYR A 71 15.71 7.39 -1.59
CA TYR A 71 16.26 6.96 -0.29
C TYR A 71 15.75 7.78 0.90
N LYS A 72 15.63 9.09 0.76
CA LYS A 72 15.18 10.02 1.82
C LYS A 72 13.67 10.27 1.80
N LYS A 73 12.89 9.62 0.91
CA LYS A 73 11.44 9.79 0.90
C LYS A 73 10.84 9.18 2.16
N GLU A 74 9.87 9.87 2.75
CA GLU A 74 9.09 9.34 3.87
C GLU A 74 8.32 8.07 3.46
N PHE A 75 8.07 7.20 4.43
CA PHE A 75 7.21 6.05 4.24
C PHE A 75 5.75 6.45 4.46
N PHE A 76 4.96 6.35 3.41
CA PHE A 76 3.53 6.59 3.47
C PHE A 76 2.78 5.27 3.32
N TYR A 77 1.72 5.12 4.08
CA TYR A 77 0.76 4.04 3.90
C TYR A 77 -0.54 4.61 3.35
N ASN A 78 -1.39 3.71 2.88
CA ASN A 78 -2.73 4.10 2.43
C ASN A 78 -3.59 4.54 3.63
N MET A 79 -3.59 5.84 3.89
CA MET A 79 -4.33 6.46 4.99
C MET A 79 -5.83 6.55 4.72
N SER A 80 -6.27 6.34 3.47
CA SER A 80 -7.70 6.31 3.15
C SER A 80 -8.42 5.12 3.78
N GLY A 81 -7.71 4.00 3.97
CA GLY A 81 -8.27 2.74 4.45
C GLY A 81 -8.96 1.91 3.36
N ILE A 82 -8.83 2.28 2.07
CA ILE A 82 -9.42 1.57 0.93
C ILE A 82 -8.43 0.53 0.39
N THR A 83 -8.86 -0.71 0.20
CA THR A 83 -8.13 -1.69 -0.60
C THR A 83 -8.83 -1.85 -1.95
N LEU A 84 -8.05 -1.75 -3.04
CA LEU A 84 -8.55 -1.82 -4.40
C LEU A 84 -8.11 -3.11 -5.09
N LYS A 85 -8.98 -3.60 -5.98
CA LYS A 85 -8.68 -4.66 -6.94
C LYS A 85 -9.00 -4.18 -8.35
N ALA A 86 -8.04 -4.29 -9.26
CA ALA A 86 -8.29 -4.01 -10.66
C ALA A 86 -9.04 -5.17 -11.31
N LYS A 87 -10.06 -4.85 -12.11
CA LYS A 87 -10.90 -5.79 -12.86
C LYS A 87 -10.94 -5.43 -14.35
N GLY A 88 -11.50 -6.33 -15.13
CA GLY A 88 -11.64 -6.19 -16.58
C GLY A 88 -10.36 -6.52 -17.35
N SER A 89 -10.48 -6.70 -18.68
CA SER A 89 -9.37 -7.10 -19.56
C SER A 89 -8.21 -6.09 -19.58
N ARG A 90 -8.51 -4.83 -19.36
CA ARG A 90 -7.51 -3.74 -19.32
C ARG A 90 -7.06 -3.39 -17.90
N LEU A 91 -7.58 -4.06 -16.86
CA LEU A 91 -7.30 -3.79 -15.44
C LEU A 91 -7.50 -2.31 -15.05
N ARG A 92 -8.55 -1.68 -15.60
CA ARG A 92 -8.86 -0.25 -15.41
C ARG A 92 -10.16 0.00 -14.63
N ASN A 93 -10.86 -1.04 -14.23
CA ASN A 93 -12.02 -0.96 -13.35
C ASN A 93 -11.57 -1.31 -11.94
N PHE A 94 -11.74 -0.39 -11.00
CA PHE A 94 -11.22 -0.55 -9.64
C PHE A 94 -12.38 -0.78 -8.66
N GLU A 95 -12.45 -2.00 -8.14
CA GLU A 95 -13.39 -2.36 -7.09
C GLU A 95 -12.76 -2.20 -5.72
N ILE A 96 -13.51 -1.67 -4.78
CA ILE A 96 -13.15 -1.58 -3.37
C ILE A 96 -13.42 -2.94 -2.73
N THR A 97 -12.36 -3.68 -2.42
CA THR A 97 -12.45 -5.04 -1.85
C THR A 97 -12.41 -5.06 -0.33
N ASN A 98 -11.91 -4.00 0.28
CA ASN A 98 -11.91 -3.84 1.74
C ASN A 98 -11.88 -2.38 2.13
N VAL A 99 -12.56 -2.05 3.23
CA VAL A 99 -12.55 -0.73 3.87
C VAL A 99 -12.19 -0.94 5.34
N ARG A 100 -11.03 -0.39 5.76
CA ARG A 100 -10.56 -0.52 7.14
C ARG A 100 -11.50 0.20 8.09
N GLN A 101 -11.92 -0.47 9.15
CA GLN A 101 -12.76 0.10 10.20
C GLN A 101 -12.13 1.35 10.82
N GLY A 102 -12.92 2.38 11.08
CA GLY A 102 -12.45 3.65 11.65
C GLY A 102 -11.59 4.51 10.71
N SER A 103 -11.41 4.09 9.44
CA SER A 103 -10.66 4.86 8.46
C SER A 103 -11.46 6.03 7.87
N PRO A 104 -10.80 7.02 7.25
CA PRO A 104 -11.48 8.09 6.54
C PRO A 104 -12.51 7.60 5.50
N ALA A 105 -12.23 6.50 4.83
CA ALA A 105 -13.17 5.89 3.89
C ALA A 105 -14.41 5.32 4.59
N ALA A 106 -14.24 4.65 5.73
CA ALA A 106 -15.36 4.13 6.52
C ALA A 106 -16.25 5.27 7.05
N LEU A 107 -15.63 6.34 7.56
CA LEU A 107 -16.35 7.54 8.05
C LEU A 107 -17.11 8.25 6.93
N ALA A 108 -16.60 8.20 5.69
CA ALA A 108 -17.28 8.73 4.51
C ALA A 108 -18.35 7.78 3.92
N ASP A 109 -18.69 6.69 4.61
CA ASP A 109 -19.62 5.66 4.12
C ASP A 109 -19.21 5.08 2.75
N ILE A 110 -17.93 4.81 2.54
CA ILE A 110 -17.45 3.99 1.44
C ILE A 110 -17.53 2.54 1.88
N LYS A 111 -17.98 1.64 1.01
CA LYS A 111 -18.21 0.22 1.34
C LYS A 111 -17.46 -0.72 0.42
N THR A 112 -17.20 -1.91 0.92
CA THR A 112 -16.75 -3.03 0.11
C THR A 112 -17.79 -3.33 -0.97
N GLY A 113 -17.33 -3.53 -2.21
CA GLY A 113 -18.17 -3.74 -3.38
C GLY A 113 -18.45 -2.45 -4.17
N ASP A 114 -18.12 -1.26 -3.64
CA ASP A 114 -18.18 -0.01 -4.41
C ASP A 114 -17.15 -0.06 -5.56
N GLU A 115 -17.54 0.46 -6.73
CA GLU A 115 -16.63 0.67 -7.85
C GLU A 115 -16.14 2.12 -7.87
N LEU A 116 -14.83 2.33 -7.89
CA LEU A 116 -14.23 3.67 -7.94
C LEU A 116 -14.27 4.22 -9.36
N LEU A 117 -15.06 5.26 -9.60
CA LEU A 117 -15.26 5.88 -10.91
C LEU A 117 -14.31 7.04 -11.17
N THR A 118 -14.16 7.94 -10.18
CA THR A 118 -13.24 9.08 -10.29
C THR A 118 -12.48 9.31 -8.99
N ILE A 119 -11.29 9.89 -9.12
CA ILE A 119 -10.47 10.35 -8.01
C ILE A 119 -9.93 11.76 -8.33
N ASN A 120 -10.27 12.75 -7.50
CA ASN A 120 -9.97 14.17 -7.72
C ASN A 120 -10.34 14.66 -9.13
N GLY A 121 -11.46 14.18 -9.67
CA GLY A 121 -11.97 14.51 -11.00
C GLY A 121 -11.36 13.71 -12.15
N ALA A 122 -10.26 12.97 -11.93
CA ALA A 122 -9.70 12.07 -12.94
C ALA A 122 -10.50 10.77 -13.02
N LYS A 123 -10.88 10.34 -14.22
CA LYS A 123 -11.57 9.06 -14.44
C LYS A 123 -10.61 7.91 -14.20
N THR A 124 -10.98 7.00 -13.32
CA THR A 124 -10.13 5.86 -12.96
C THR A 124 -9.90 4.90 -14.13
N SER A 125 -10.85 4.81 -15.07
CA SER A 125 -10.69 4.04 -16.30
C SER A 125 -9.50 4.49 -17.20
N GLU A 126 -9.01 5.70 -17.00
CA GLU A 126 -7.85 6.27 -17.71
C GLU A 126 -6.54 6.13 -16.93
N LEU A 127 -6.60 5.68 -15.67
CA LEU A 127 -5.47 5.57 -14.75
C LEU A 127 -4.98 4.12 -14.62
N THR A 128 -3.70 3.96 -14.26
CA THR A 128 -3.16 2.68 -13.80
C THR A 128 -3.43 2.51 -12.30
N MET A 129 -3.32 1.27 -11.77
CA MET A 129 -3.43 1.00 -10.34
C MET A 129 -2.43 1.86 -9.54
N ASP A 130 -1.18 1.96 -10.00
CA ASP A 130 -0.14 2.76 -9.31
C ASP A 130 -0.49 4.24 -9.25
N GLN A 131 -1.10 4.79 -10.31
CA GLN A 131 -1.58 6.17 -10.32
C GLN A 131 -2.73 6.38 -9.33
N VAL A 132 -3.69 5.46 -9.27
CA VAL A 132 -4.78 5.52 -8.28
C VAL A 132 -4.24 5.41 -6.85
N ILE A 133 -3.34 4.46 -6.59
CA ILE A 133 -2.70 4.30 -5.29
C ILE A 133 -1.91 5.55 -4.90
N ALA A 134 -1.23 6.22 -5.85
CA ALA A 134 -0.50 7.45 -5.58
C ALA A 134 -1.39 8.59 -5.07
N PHE A 135 -2.67 8.66 -5.49
CA PHE A 135 -3.63 9.60 -4.92
C PHE A 135 -3.98 9.28 -3.46
N LEU A 136 -4.03 7.99 -3.10
CA LEU A 136 -4.39 7.52 -1.75
C LEU A 136 -3.20 7.53 -0.79
N ASN A 137 -1.97 7.55 -1.31
CA ASN A 137 -0.71 7.55 -0.56
C ASN A 137 -0.10 8.97 -0.49
N GLN A 138 -0.91 9.97 -0.13
CA GLN A 138 -0.45 11.34 0.04
C GLN A 138 -0.26 11.70 1.53
N LYS A 139 0.22 12.93 1.79
CA LYS A 139 0.45 13.43 3.15
C LYS A 139 -0.85 13.51 3.97
N PRO A 140 -0.78 13.37 5.29
CA PRO A 140 -1.92 13.62 6.18
C PRO A 140 -2.55 14.99 5.92
N GLY A 141 -3.85 15.11 6.14
CA GLY A 141 -4.64 16.34 5.92
C GLY A 141 -5.04 16.56 4.47
N LYS A 142 -4.57 15.75 3.51
CA LYS A 142 -4.97 15.88 2.10
C LYS A 142 -6.41 15.42 1.91
N LYS A 143 -7.22 16.28 1.29
CA LYS A 143 -8.59 15.98 0.89
C LYS A 143 -8.62 15.28 -0.46
N ILE A 144 -9.35 14.17 -0.55
CA ILE A 144 -9.51 13.38 -1.77
C ILE A 144 -11.00 13.29 -2.09
N HIS A 145 -11.37 13.79 -3.26
CA HIS A 145 -12.71 13.66 -3.80
C HIS A 145 -12.83 12.36 -4.58
N LEU A 146 -13.80 11.55 -4.22
CA LEU A 146 -14.07 10.26 -4.86
C LEU A 146 -15.49 10.26 -5.40
N GLU A 147 -15.68 9.65 -6.55
CA GLU A 147 -17.00 9.23 -7.02
C GLU A 147 -17.00 7.71 -7.14
N VAL A 148 -17.93 7.08 -6.48
CA VAL A 148 -18.07 5.62 -6.48
C VAL A 148 -19.42 5.21 -7.04
N SER A 149 -19.50 4.03 -7.63
CA SER A 149 -20.76 3.40 -8.00
C SER A 149 -21.10 2.31 -7.00
N ARG A 150 -22.30 2.36 -6.43
CA ARG A 150 -22.87 1.34 -5.55
C ARG A 150 -24.18 0.87 -6.15
N GLN A 151 -24.25 -0.38 -6.59
CA GLN A 151 -25.44 -0.95 -7.25
C GLN A 151 -26.00 -0.07 -8.41
N GLY A 152 -25.10 0.59 -9.15
CA GLY A 152 -25.45 1.46 -10.27
C GLY A 152 -25.70 2.93 -9.88
N GLU A 153 -25.86 3.24 -8.60
CA GLU A 153 -25.99 4.62 -8.11
C GLU A 153 -24.61 5.28 -7.98
N ARG A 154 -24.49 6.54 -8.42
CA ARG A 154 -23.27 7.33 -8.30
C ARG A 154 -23.29 8.15 -7.02
N LEU A 155 -22.29 7.94 -6.18
CA LEU A 155 -22.13 8.60 -4.90
C LEU A 155 -20.84 9.40 -4.88
N LYS A 156 -20.96 10.71 -4.53
CA LYS A 156 -19.78 11.57 -4.31
C LYS A 156 -19.36 11.48 -2.85
N LYS A 157 -18.10 11.23 -2.61
CA LYS A 157 -17.51 11.07 -1.29
C LYS A 157 -16.28 11.98 -1.15
N LEU A 158 -16.10 12.52 0.03
CA LEU A 158 -14.91 13.30 0.40
C LEU A 158 -14.25 12.62 1.58
N ILE A 159 -12.99 12.30 1.43
CA ILE A 159 -12.15 11.78 2.53
C ILE A 159 -11.00 12.73 2.80
N THR A 160 -10.63 12.84 4.06
CA THR A 160 -9.39 13.53 4.49
C THR A 160 -8.42 12.48 4.98
N LEU A 161 -7.24 12.41 4.38
CA LEU A 161 -6.23 11.43 4.77
C LEU A 161 -5.72 11.72 6.18
N GLU A 162 -5.80 10.75 7.06
CA GLU A 162 -5.38 10.89 8.47
C GLU A 162 -4.37 9.81 8.84
N ASN A 163 -3.32 10.24 9.55
CA ASN A 163 -2.34 9.33 10.11
C ASN A 163 -2.92 8.75 11.42
N VAL A 164 -3.32 7.50 11.40
CA VAL A 164 -3.87 6.76 12.54
C VAL A 164 -2.87 5.75 13.14
N LEU A 165 -1.60 5.83 12.73
CA LEU A 165 -0.49 5.00 13.22
C LEU A 165 0.48 5.83 14.05
#